data_f50254d9aee2cedabd4bfcc9a437377e
#
_entry.id   f50254d9aee2cedabd4bfcc9a437377e
#
_cell.length_a   1.000
_cell.length_b   1.000
_cell.length_c   1.000
_cell.angle_alpha   90.00
_cell.angle_beta   90.00
_cell.angle_gamma   90.00
#
_symmetry.space_group_name_H-M   'P 1'
#
loop_
_entity.id
_entity.type
_entity.pdbx_description
1 polymer ?
#
loop_
_entity_poly.entity_id
_entity_poly.type
_entity_poly.pdbx_seq_one_letter_code
_entity_poly.pdbx_strand_id
1 'polypeptide(L)'
;MRDEKLEKIAVQLYDPKLQYHNFDHIRFVLGEGEKIISRCKKEGVQVNESVVYYAILFHDAGFLDNHLTKGFTSKEAYSADLAVKALKGNGLDKELVRKVEQAIMATHVDALCQTNEDKAVRAADLAGLAADYTVFKKNTIDLKNEYEMMSGKKITWDQWKTMAAERIEQFLREDLCLTSDYFNDRGESRFHVNTRANIQKFLQDKSERIDG
;
A
#
# COMPACT_ATOMS: atom_id res chain seq x y z
N MET A 1 3.38 -6.06 -17.48
CA MET A 1 2.28 -5.94 -18.49
C MET A 1 1.37 -4.80 -18.01
N ARG A 2 1.08 -3.83 -18.86
CA ARG A 2 0.16 -2.73 -18.52
C ARG A 2 -1.14 -2.90 -19.29
N ASP A 3 -2.27 -2.64 -18.64
CA ASP A 3 -3.61 -2.66 -19.22
C ASP A 3 -4.16 -1.23 -19.22
N GLU A 4 -3.93 -0.51 -20.33
CA GLU A 4 -4.33 0.89 -20.46
C GLU A 4 -5.84 1.12 -20.26
N LYS A 5 -6.68 0.12 -20.61
CA LYS A 5 -8.12 0.24 -20.45
C LYS A 5 -8.51 0.20 -18.98
N LEU A 6 -7.95 -0.75 -18.23
CA LEU A 6 -8.19 -0.87 -16.79
C LEU A 6 -7.51 0.24 -16.00
N GLU A 7 -6.33 0.72 -16.42
CA GLU A 7 -5.72 1.92 -15.83
C GLU A 7 -6.62 3.16 -15.96
N LYS A 8 -7.23 3.39 -17.13
CA LYS A 8 -8.18 4.50 -17.32
C LYS A 8 -9.42 4.38 -16.43
N ILE A 9 -9.92 3.17 -16.20
CA ILE A 9 -11.02 2.93 -15.25
C ILE A 9 -10.56 3.19 -13.82
N ALA A 10 -9.40 2.65 -13.44
CA ALA A 10 -8.87 2.80 -12.09
C ALA A 10 -8.64 4.27 -11.73
N VAL A 11 -8.02 5.06 -12.60
CA VAL A 11 -7.78 6.51 -12.37
C VAL A 11 -9.04 7.25 -11.94
N GLN A 12 -10.21 6.88 -12.45
CA GLN A 12 -11.48 7.54 -12.09
C GLN A 12 -11.97 7.20 -10.67
N LEU A 13 -11.38 6.19 -10.03
CA LEU A 13 -11.73 5.74 -8.68
C LEU A 13 -10.86 6.38 -7.59
N TYR A 14 -9.87 7.19 -7.98
CA TYR A 14 -8.95 7.90 -7.08
C TYR A 14 -9.22 9.39 -7.12
N ASP A 15 -9.58 9.98 -5.97
CA ASP A 15 -9.85 11.41 -5.89
C ASP A 15 -8.53 12.19 -5.79
N PRO A 16 -8.28 13.16 -6.69
CA PRO A 16 -7.05 13.97 -6.66
C PRO A 16 -6.96 14.92 -5.46
N LYS A 17 -8.01 15.07 -4.66
CA LYS A 17 -7.99 15.85 -3.40
C LYS A 17 -7.24 15.10 -2.30
N LEU A 18 -7.14 13.78 -2.38
CA LEU A 18 -6.36 12.98 -1.44
C LEU A 18 -4.87 13.26 -1.68
N GLN A 19 -4.14 13.58 -0.62
CA GLN A 19 -2.72 13.91 -0.74
C GLN A 19 -1.84 12.66 -0.78
N TYR A 20 -2.30 11.54 -0.19
CA TYR A 20 -1.60 10.28 -0.17
C TYR A 20 -2.30 9.20 -1.01
N HIS A 21 -3.55 8.82 -0.70
CA HIS A 21 -4.27 7.74 -1.38
C HIS A 21 -4.87 8.20 -2.73
N ASN A 22 -4.02 8.78 -3.57
CA ASN A 22 -4.31 9.23 -4.94
C ASN A 22 -3.62 8.32 -5.98
N PHE A 23 -3.79 8.63 -7.26
CA PHE A 23 -3.23 7.78 -8.32
C PHE A 23 -1.70 7.88 -8.45
N ASP A 24 -1.05 8.91 -7.90
CA ASP A 24 0.41 8.99 -7.85
C ASP A 24 1.00 7.99 -6.85
N HIS A 25 0.32 7.75 -5.71
CA HIS A 25 0.64 6.63 -4.82
C HIS A 25 0.55 5.30 -5.56
N ILE A 26 -0.51 5.06 -6.33
CA ILE A 26 -0.66 3.83 -7.12
C ILE A 26 0.49 3.66 -8.12
N ARG A 27 0.91 4.72 -8.80
CA ARG A 27 2.07 4.67 -9.70
C ARG A 27 3.36 4.28 -8.98
N PHE A 28 3.58 4.83 -7.79
CA PHE A 28 4.72 4.47 -6.95
C PHE A 28 4.66 2.98 -6.57
N VAL A 29 3.52 2.50 -6.07
CA VAL A 29 3.33 1.11 -5.64
C VAL A 29 3.46 0.14 -6.82
N LEU A 30 2.96 0.49 -8.01
CA LEU A 30 3.17 -0.30 -9.24
C LEU A 30 4.66 -0.45 -9.56
N GLY A 31 5.44 0.63 -9.44
CA GLY A 31 6.90 0.57 -9.63
C GLY A 31 7.61 -0.34 -8.62
N GLU A 32 7.18 -0.32 -7.36
CA GLU A 32 7.72 -1.23 -6.32
C GLU A 32 7.30 -2.69 -6.60
N GLY A 33 6.05 -2.92 -7.00
CA GLY A 33 5.56 -4.24 -7.42
C GLY A 33 6.36 -4.83 -8.59
N GLU A 34 6.68 -4.02 -9.62
CA GLU A 34 7.54 -4.44 -10.74
C GLU A 34 8.94 -4.86 -10.27
N LYS A 35 9.54 -4.14 -9.32
CA LYS A 35 10.84 -4.50 -8.73
C LYS A 35 10.76 -5.82 -7.96
N ILE A 36 9.70 -6.02 -7.15
CA ILE A 36 9.47 -7.26 -6.40
C ILE A 36 9.31 -8.45 -7.35
N ILE A 37 8.47 -8.33 -8.38
CA ILE A 37 8.28 -9.36 -9.40
C ILE A 37 9.60 -9.71 -10.09
N SER A 38 10.39 -8.70 -10.46
CA SER A 38 11.70 -8.90 -11.10
C SER A 38 12.65 -9.71 -10.23
N ARG A 39 12.69 -9.44 -8.92
CA ARG A 39 13.49 -10.18 -7.94
C ARG A 39 12.99 -11.61 -7.77
N CYS A 40 11.69 -11.79 -7.62
CA CYS A 40 11.08 -13.12 -7.55
C CYS A 40 11.43 -13.99 -8.75
N LYS A 41 11.38 -13.42 -9.98
CA LYS A 41 11.80 -14.14 -11.19
C LYS A 41 13.26 -14.59 -11.15
N LYS A 42 14.17 -13.73 -10.70
CA LYS A 42 15.61 -14.06 -10.61
C LYS A 42 15.89 -15.20 -9.63
N GLU A 43 15.12 -15.32 -8.56
CA GLU A 43 15.29 -16.34 -7.52
C GLU A 43 14.34 -17.54 -7.67
N GLY A 44 13.54 -17.59 -8.74
CA GLY A 44 12.61 -18.69 -8.99
C GLY A 44 11.38 -18.71 -8.08
N VAL A 45 11.10 -17.64 -7.37
CA VAL A 45 9.90 -17.49 -6.54
C VAL A 45 8.69 -17.29 -7.45
N GLN A 46 7.71 -18.18 -7.35
CA GLN A 46 6.51 -18.11 -8.19
C GLN A 46 5.56 -17.03 -7.69
N VAL A 47 5.25 -16.06 -8.55
CA VAL A 47 4.29 -14.97 -8.32
C VAL A 47 3.53 -14.73 -9.62
N ASN A 48 2.21 -14.64 -9.54
CA ASN A 48 1.38 -14.26 -10.68
C ASN A 48 1.39 -12.73 -10.85
N GLU A 49 2.13 -12.27 -11.87
CA GLU A 49 2.30 -10.84 -12.16
C GLU A 49 0.99 -10.10 -12.41
N SER A 50 0.02 -10.76 -13.08
CA SER A 50 -1.28 -10.13 -13.35
C SER A 50 -2.08 -9.92 -12.07
N VAL A 51 -2.01 -10.87 -11.11
CA VAL A 51 -2.66 -10.70 -9.80
C VAL A 51 -2.06 -9.51 -9.07
N VAL A 52 -0.72 -9.44 -8.97
CA VAL A 52 -0.04 -8.32 -8.29
C VAL A 52 -0.35 -6.99 -8.95
N TYR A 53 -0.27 -6.92 -10.28
CA TYR A 53 -0.55 -5.70 -11.03
C TYR A 53 -1.98 -5.18 -10.78
N TYR A 54 -2.99 -6.03 -10.96
CA TYR A 54 -4.37 -5.60 -10.79
C TYR A 54 -4.73 -5.33 -9.32
N ALA A 55 -4.19 -6.10 -8.39
CA ALA A 55 -4.41 -5.83 -6.97
C ALA A 55 -3.82 -4.47 -6.58
N ILE A 56 -2.59 -4.14 -6.97
CA ILE A 56 -2.01 -2.82 -6.73
C ILE A 56 -2.83 -1.73 -7.41
N LEU A 57 -3.28 -1.94 -8.65
CA LEU A 57 -4.04 -0.94 -9.41
C LEU A 57 -5.33 -0.52 -8.70
N PHE A 58 -5.94 -1.39 -7.90
CA PHE A 58 -7.26 -1.16 -7.29
C PHE A 58 -7.27 -1.18 -5.75
N HIS A 59 -6.16 -1.44 -5.03
CA HIS A 59 -6.21 -1.70 -3.58
C HIS A 59 -6.79 -0.56 -2.74
N ASP A 60 -6.61 0.68 -3.16
CA ASP A 60 -7.16 1.88 -2.53
C ASP A 60 -8.27 2.56 -3.34
N ALA A 61 -8.86 1.87 -4.32
CA ALA A 61 -9.94 2.42 -5.12
C ALA A 61 -11.13 2.82 -4.25
N GLY A 62 -11.67 4.04 -4.47
CA GLY A 62 -12.80 4.54 -3.69
C GLY A 62 -12.46 4.93 -2.25
N PHE A 63 -11.19 5.21 -1.94
CA PHE A 63 -10.73 5.53 -0.58
C PHE A 63 -11.45 6.69 0.08
N LEU A 64 -11.86 7.71 -0.69
CA LEU A 64 -12.62 8.85 -0.18
C LEU A 64 -14.08 8.52 0.15
N ASP A 65 -14.62 7.46 -0.44
CA ASP A 65 -16.00 7.05 -0.22
C ASP A 65 -16.21 6.52 1.21
N ASN A 66 -17.37 6.80 1.77
CA ASN A 66 -17.76 6.17 3.03
C ASN A 66 -18.20 4.72 2.75
N HIS A 67 -17.26 3.77 2.87
CA HIS A 67 -17.51 2.35 2.61
C HIS A 67 -18.63 1.76 3.49
N LEU A 68 -18.81 2.26 4.74
CA LEU A 68 -19.88 1.79 5.62
C LEU A 68 -21.26 2.12 5.04
N THR A 69 -21.45 3.30 4.44
CA THR A 69 -22.72 3.65 3.78
C THR A 69 -22.96 2.88 2.50
N LYS A 70 -21.90 2.28 1.92
CA LYS A 70 -21.97 1.37 0.77
C LYS A 70 -22.19 -0.09 1.19
N GLY A 71 -22.26 -0.39 2.50
CA GLY A 71 -22.51 -1.72 3.03
C GLY A 71 -21.27 -2.60 3.21
N PHE A 72 -20.06 -2.03 3.17
CA PHE A 72 -18.80 -2.77 3.34
C PHE A 72 -18.22 -2.60 4.74
N THR A 73 -17.56 -3.64 5.24
CA THR A 73 -16.97 -3.69 6.59
C THR A 73 -15.61 -3.00 6.68
N SER A 74 -14.90 -2.84 5.55
CA SER A 74 -13.61 -2.16 5.48
C SER A 74 -13.43 -1.45 4.14
N LYS A 75 -12.42 -0.58 4.04
CA LYS A 75 -12.04 0.09 2.79
C LYS A 75 -11.54 -0.91 1.76
N GLU A 76 -10.75 -1.88 2.20
CA GLU A 76 -10.20 -2.93 1.36
C GLU A 76 -11.32 -3.80 0.75
N ALA A 77 -12.36 -4.12 1.52
CA ALA A 77 -13.53 -4.84 1.01
C ALA A 77 -14.27 -4.03 -0.07
N TYR A 78 -14.38 -2.72 0.10
CA TYR A 78 -14.97 -1.84 -0.92
C TYR A 78 -14.08 -1.73 -2.15
N SER A 79 -12.78 -1.53 -1.98
CA SER A 79 -11.80 -1.50 -3.08
C SER A 79 -11.80 -2.81 -3.87
N ALA A 80 -11.86 -3.94 -3.18
CA ALA A 80 -11.95 -5.26 -3.79
C ALA A 80 -13.23 -5.44 -4.64
N ASP A 81 -14.38 -4.96 -4.15
CA ASP A 81 -15.65 -4.98 -4.92
C ASP A 81 -15.55 -4.12 -6.20
N LEU A 82 -14.94 -2.92 -6.10
CA LEU A 82 -14.69 -2.05 -7.25
C LEU A 82 -13.77 -2.75 -8.28
N ALA A 83 -12.71 -3.39 -7.81
CA ALA A 83 -11.81 -4.18 -8.65
C ALA A 83 -12.56 -5.32 -9.35
N VAL A 84 -13.32 -6.13 -8.60
CA VAL A 84 -14.11 -7.25 -9.14
C VAL A 84 -15.06 -6.79 -10.24
N LYS A 85 -15.77 -5.67 -10.04
CA LYS A 85 -16.68 -5.09 -11.03
C LYS A 85 -15.92 -4.65 -12.29
N ALA A 86 -14.81 -3.94 -12.14
CA ALA A 86 -13.99 -3.48 -13.26
C ALA A 86 -13.41 -4.66 -14.06
N LEU A 87 -12.83 -5.64 -13.38
CA LEU A 87 -12.18 -6.79 -14.02
C LEU A 87 -13.19 -7.69 -14.73
N LYS A 88 -14.31 -8.03 -14.08
CA LYS A 88 -15.41 -8.82 -14.71
C LYS A 88 -16.02 -8.09 -15.88
N GLY A 89 -16.27 -6.78 -15.75
CA GLY A 89 -16.82 -5.95 -16.83
C GLY A 89 -15.89 -5.86 -18.06
N ASN A 90 -14.60 -6.19 -17.90
CA ASN A 90 -13.62 -6.26 -18.98
C ASN A 90 -13.28 -7.70 -19.41
N GLY A 91 -14.03 -8.70 -18.95
CA GLY A 91 -13.95 -10.07 -19.42
C GLY A 91 -12.75 -10.88 -18.88
N LEU A 92 -12.13 -10.45 -17.76
CA LEU A 92 -11.04 -11.20 -17.16
C LEU A 92 -11.56 -12.51 -16.54
N ASP A 93 -10.67 -13.51 -16.53
CA ASP A 93 -10.95 -14.84 -16.00
C ASP A 93 -11.37 -14.79 -14.52
N LYS A 94 -12.33 -15.66 -14.15
CA LYS A 94 -12.92 -15.66 -12.80
C LYS A 94 -11.90 -16.01 -11.71
N GLU A 95 -10.96 -16.90 -11.99
CA GLU A 95 -9.94 -17.30 -11.01
C GLU A 95 -8.92 -16.18 -10.80
N LEU A 96 -8.53 -15.49 -11.87
CA LEU A 96 -7.70 -14.28 -11.77
C LEU A 96 -8.40 -13.21 -10.91
N VAL A 97 -9.67 -12.93 -11.17
CA VAL A 97 -10.45 -11.94 -10.41
C VAL A 97 -10.51 -12.31 -8.93
N ARG A 98 -10.76 -13.58 -8.59
CA ARG A 98 -10.78 -14.06 -7.21
C ARG A 98 -9.43 -13.87 -6.50
N LYS A 99 -8.31 -14.14 -7.19
CA LYS A 99 -6.98 -13.93 -6.63
C LYS A 99 -6.66 -12.46 -6.41
N VAL A 100 -7.09 -11.60 -7.32
CA VAL A 100 -6.95 -10.13 -7.17
C VAL A 100 -7.74 -9.63 -5.96
N GLU A 101 -9.00 -10.07 -5.81
CA GLU A 101 -9.84 -9.76 -4.66
C GLU A 101 -9.15 -10.16 -3.34
N GLN A 102 -8.63 -11.39 -3.27
CA GLN A 102 -7.88 -11.88 -2.12
C GLN A 102 -6.66 -11.01 -1.81
N ALA A 103 -5.85 -10.68 -2.83
CA ALA A 103 -4.64 -9.88 -2.65
C ALA A 103 -4.94 -8.44 -2.21
N ILE A 104 -6.07 -7.84 -2.65
CA ILE A 104 -6.53 -6.55 -2.14
C ILE A 104 -6.93 -6.69 -0.66
N MET A 105 -7.71 -7.71 -0.30
CA MET A 105 -8.08 -7.95 1.10
C MET A 105 -6.86 -8.15 2.01
N ALA A 106 -5.77 -8.69 1.48
CA ALA A 106 -4.52 -8.87 2.23
C ALA A 106 -3.79 -7.55 2.54
N THR A 107 -4.18 -6.40 1.99
CA THR A 107 -3.63 -5.08 2.39
C THR A 107 -4.23 -4.56 3.70
N HIS A 108 -5.34 -5.11 4.18
CA HIS A 108 -5.90 -4.77 5.49
C HIS A 108 -4.90 -5.08 6.61
N VAL A 109 -4.74 -4.16 7.57
CA VAL A 109 -3.72 -4.25 8.64
C VAL A 109 -3.78 -5.53 9.47
N ASP A 110 -4.98 -6.09 9.68
CA ASP A 110 -5.18 -7.31 10.46
C ASP A 110 -5.24 -8.58 9.58
N ALA A 111 -5.10 -8.44 8.25
CA ALA A 111 -5.11 -9.60 7.36
C ALA A 111 -3.74 -10.29 7.38
N LEU A 112 -3.74 -11.62 7.25
CA LEU A 112 -2.54 -12.42 7.08
C LEU A 112 -2.28 -12.68 5.59
N CYS A 113 -1.06 -12.48 5.13
CA CYS A 113 -0.65 -12.83 3.77
C CYS A 113 -0.53 -14.36 3.64
N GLN A 114 -1.35 -14.97 2.79
CA GLN A 114 -1.41 -16.43 2.59
C GLN A 114 -0.66 -16.87 1.32
N THR A 115 -0.49 -15.99 0.35
CA THR A 115 0.15 -16.27 -0.93
C THR A 115 1.33 -15.33 -1.17
N ASN A 116 2.19 -15.69 -2.14
CA ASN A 116 3.28 -14.81 -2.56
C ASN A 116 2.74 -13.51 -3.19
N GLU A 117 1.59 -13.57 -3.86
CA GLU A 117 0.91 -12.39 -4.41
C GLU A 117 0.45 -11.45 -3.30
N ASP A 118 -0.14 -11.98 -2.22
CA ASP A 118 -0.56 -11.18 -1.06
C ASP A 118 0.65 -10.45 -0.46
N LYS A 119 1.76 -11.19 -0.24
CA LYS A 119 3.02 -10.61 0.25
C LYS A 119 3.58 -9.56 -0.70
N ALA A 120 3.56 -9.83 -2.01
CA ALA A 120 4.10 -8.91 -3.01
C ALA A 120 3.31 -7.59 -3.06
N VAL A 121 1.98 -7.65 -3.03
CA VAL A 121 1.11 -6.48 -3.02
C VAL A 121 1.32 -5.66 -1.74
N ARG A 122 1.29 -6.31 -0.58
CA ARG A 122 1.49 -5.64 0.70
C ARG A 122 2.90 -5.06 0.86
N ALA A 123 3.93 -5.79 0.42
CA ALA A 123 5.30 -5.29 0.44
C ALA A 123 5.50 -4.07 -0.47
N ALA A 124 4.84 -4.05 -1.63
CA ALA A 124 4.87 -2.92 -2.54
C ALA A 124 4.17 -1.69 -1.95
N ASP A 125 2.98 -1.88 -1.37
CA ASP A 125 2.20 -0.82 -0.73
C ASP A 125 2.95 -0.20 0.45
N LEU A 126 3.56 -1.02 1.29
CA LEU A 126 4.31 -0.57 2.46
C LEU A 126 5.75 -0.11 2.17
N ALA A 127 6.22 -0.18 0.92
CA ALA A 127 7.61 0.14 0.56
C ALA A 127 8.04 1.55 1.00
N GLY A 128 7.10 2.51 0.96
CA GLY A 128 7.33 3.89 1.42
C GLY A 128 7.75 4.02 2.88
N LEU A 129 7.40 3.04 3.73
CA LEU A 129 7.77 3.03 5.16
C LEU A 129 9.28 2.80 5.36
N ALA A 130 9.90 2.03 4.48
CA ALA A 130 11.33 1.70 4.51
C ALA A 130 12.17 2.55 3.55
N ALA A 131 11.57 3.51 2.86
CA ALA A 131 12.25 4.44 1.96
C ALA A 131 13.15 5.43 2.73
N ASP A 132 13.90 6.25 1.99
CA ASP A 132 14.66 7.35 2.59
C ASP A 132 13.76 8.22 3.48
N TYR A 133 14.32 8.73 4.58
CA TYR A 133 13.54 9.46 5.58
C TYR A 133 12.74 10.64 5.01
N THR A 134 13.28 11.33 4.01
CA THR A 134 12.57 12.45 3.34
C THR A 134 11.28 11.97 2.68
N VAL A 135 11.31 10.83 2.01
CA VAL A 135 10.12 10.20 1.38
C VAL A 135 9.16 9.72 2.46
N PHE A 136 9.66 9.00 3.47
CA PHE A 136 8.86 8.56 4.62
C PHE A 136 8.14 9.74 5.29
N LYS A 137 8.87 10.81 5.62
CA LYS A 137 8.34 12.00 6.28
C LYS A 137 7.27 12.68 5.41
N LYS A 138 7.54 12.84 4.10
CA LYS A 138 6.58 13.40 3.16
C LYS A 138 5.27 12.60 3.16
N ASN A 139 5.36 11.28 3.01
CA ASN A 139 4.20 10.40 3.01
C ASN A 139 3.40 10.53 4.31
N THR A 140 4.09 10.65 5.44
CA THR A 140 3.45 10.80 6.75
C THR A 140 2.76 12.15 6.90
N ILE A 141 3.32 13.24 6.34
CA ILE A 141 2.68 14.55 6.29
C ILE A 141 1.42 14.51 5.39
N ASP A 142 1.51 13.90 4.22
CA ASP A 142 0.39 13.75 3.29
C ASP A 142 -0.77 12.97 3.94
N LEU A 143 -0.44 11.88 4.65
CA LEU A 143 -1.41 11.09 5.43
C LEU A 143 -2.05 11.90 6.57
N LYS A 144 -1.28 12.76 7.26
CA LYS A 144 -1.82 13.66 8.29
C LYS A 144 -2.85 14.61 7.70
N ASN A 145 -2.49 15.26 6.60
CA ASN A 145 -3.36 16.23 5.94
C ASN A 145 -4.65 15.57 5.43
N GLU A 146 -4.53 14.35 4.92
CA GLU A 146 -5.66 13.53 4.50
C GLU A 146 -6.56 13.13 5.67
N TYR A 147 -5.97 12.69 6.79
CA TYR A 147 -6.70 12.43 8.02
C TYR A 147 -7.48 13.66 8.52
N GLU A 148 -6.83 14.84 8.54
CA GLU A 148 -7.48 16.08 8.94
C GLU A 148 -8.63 16.46 8.01
N MET A 149 -8.44 16.30 6.70
CA MET A 149 -9.47 16.58 5.69
C MET A 149 -10.68 15.65 5.85
N MET A 150 -10.44 14.35 6.01
CA MET A 150 -11.52 13.35 6.10
C MET A 150 -12.25 13.37 7.43
N SER A 151 -11.54 13.60 8.55
CA SER A 151 -12.14 13.63 9.89
C SER A 151 -12.75 14.98 10.26
N GLY A 152 -12.37 16.04 9.58
CA GLY A 152 -12.70 17.44 9.94
C GLY A 152 -12.02 17.90 11.23
N LYS A 153 -11.06 17.15 11.78
CA LYS A 153 -10.37 17.45 13.05
C LYS A 153 -8.92 17.80 12.78
N LYS A 154 -8.45 18.89 13.39
CA LYS A 154 -7.03 19.22 13.41
C LYS A 154 -6.31 18.41 14.48
N ILE A 155 -5.09 17.99 14.19
CA ILE A 155 -4.24 17.22 15.09
C ILE A 155 -2.85 17.86 15.15
N THR A 156 -2.26 17.91 16.35
CA THR A 156 -0.89 18.43 16.51
C THR A 156 0.13 17.46 15.92
N TRP A 157 1.32 17.98 15.58
CA TRP A 157 2.40 17.16 15.07
C TRP A 157 2.78 16.01 16.02
N ASP A 158 2.85 16.27 17.32
CA ASP A 158 3.19 15.25 18.32
C ASP A 158 2.12 14.18 18.45
N GLN A 159 0.83 14.55 18.43
CA GLN A 159 -0.26 13.56 18.41
C GLN A 159 -0.21 12.70 17.15
N TRP A 160 0.03 13.32 15.99
CA TRP A 160 0.15 12.60 14.73
C TRP A 160 1.31 11.61 14.73
N LYS A 161 2.50 12.03 15.21
CA LYS A 161 3.68 11.16 15.31
C LYS A 161 3.39 9.90 16.12
N THR A 162 2.73 10.04 17.27
CA THR A 162 2.36 8.90 18.12
C THR A 162 1.41 7.96 17.39
N MET A 163 0.32 8.49 16.84
CA MET A 163 -0.68 7.69 16.12
C MET A 163 -0.07 6.97 14.89
N ALA A 164 0.74 7.68 14.11
CA ALA A 164 1.37 7.10 12.94
C ALA A 164 2.38 6.00 13.32
N ALA A 165 3.21 6.23 14.33
CA ALA A 165 4.16 5.23 14.82
C ALA A 165 3.45 3.96 15.31
N GLU A 166 2.39 4.08 16.12
CA GLU A 166 1.58 2.96 16.57
C GLU A 166 0.98 2.17 15.40
N ARG A 167 0.48 2.87 14.37
CA ARG A 167 -0.08 2.23 13.18
C ARG A 167 0.99 1.50 12.37
N ILE A 168 2.16 2.11 12.18
CA ILE A 168 3.27 1.51 11.44
C ILE A 168 3.80 0.26 12.16
N GLU A 169 3.89 0.27 13.49
CA GLU A 169 4.30 -0.91 14.27
C GLU A 169 3.36 -2.12 14.06
N GLN A 170 2.08 -1.90 13.75
CA GLN A 170 1.17 -3.00 13.42
C GLN A 170 1.57 -3.70 12.11
N PHE A 171 2.04 -2.95 11.12
CA PHE A 171 2.52 -3.51 9.86
C PHE A 171 3.86 -4.26 9.98
N LEU A 172 4.64 -4.00 11.03
CA LEU A 172 5.90 -4.71 11.28
C LEU A 172 5.73 -6.10 11.92
N ARG A 173 4.50 -6.57 12.11
CA ARG A 173 4.22 -7.89 12.71
C ARG A 173 4.38 -9.04 11.72
N GLU A 174 4.34 -8.76 10.42
CA GLU A 174 4.40 -9.77 9.37
C GLU A 174 5.73 -9.82 8.66
N ASP A 175 6.13 -11.04 8.29
CA ASP A 175 7.24 -11.25 7.39
C ASP A 175 6.77 -11.18 5.94
N LEU A 176 7.14 -10.10 5.26
CA LEU A 176 6.86 -9.87 3.84
C LEU A 176 8.03 -10.24 2.93
N CYS A 177 9.08 -10.88 3.46
CA CYS A 177 10.26 -11.25 2.69
C CYS A 177 9.96 -12.36 1.69
N LEU A 178 10.19 -12.09 0.40
CA LEU A 178 9.99 -13.02 -0.70
C LEU A 178 11.29 -13.53 -1.31
N THR A 179 12.34 -12.73 -1.23
CA THR A 179 13.62 -12.95 -1.91
C THR A 179 14.79 -12.62 -0.99
N SER A 180 15.99 -13.08 -1.31
CA SER A 180 17.18 -12.90 -0.47
C SER A 180 17.59 -11.44 -0.27
N ASP A 181 17.30 -10.57 -1.23
CA ASP A 181 17.61 -9.14 -1.16
C ASP A 181 16.76 -8.35 -0.16
N TYR A 182 15.70 -8.97 0.40
CA TYR A 182 15.00 -8.41 1.55
C TYR A 182 15.85 -8.40 2.83
N PHE A 183 16.94 -9.16 2.87
CA PHE A 183 17.80 -9.25 4.03
C PHE A 183 19.08 -8.43 3.85
N ASN A 184 19.59 -7.88 4.94
CA ASN A 184 20.91 -7.28 5.00
C ASN A 184 21.98 -8.38 5.26
N ASP A 185 23.26 -7.97 5.31
CA ASP A 185 24.41 -8.88 5.54
C ASP A 185 24.40 -9.59 6.91
N ARG A 186 23.52 -9.14 7.82
CA ARG A 186 23.31 -9.74 9.14
C ARG A 186 22.10 -10.68 9.16
N GLY A 187 21.42 -10.87 8.04
CA GLY A 187 20.22 -11.68 7.94
C GLY A 187 18.96 -11.00 8.50
N GLU A 188 19.00 -9.68 8.74
CA GLU A 188 17.86 -8.92 9.23
C GLU A 188 17.05 -8.37 8.05
N SER A 189 15.72 -8.35 8.17
CA SER A 189 14.83 -7.76 7.16
C SER A 189 15.12 -6.25 7.01
N ARG A 190 15.56 -5.85 5.81
CA ARG A 190 15.81 -4.44 5.46
C ARG A 190 14.58 -3.57 5.67
N PHE A 191 13.40 -4.09 5.33
CA PHE A 191 12.13 -3.40 5.57
C PHE A 191 11.96 -3.05 7.06
N HIS A 192 12.11 -4.03 7.94
CA HIS A 192 11.95 -3.83 9.38
C HIS A 192 13.01 -2.88 9.95
N VAL A 193 14.27 -3.07 9.57
CA VAL A 193 15.38 -2.22 10.06
C VAL A 193 15.19 -0.77 9.65
N ASN A 194 14.93 -0.53 8.37
CA ASN A 194 14.77 0.82 7.83
C ASN A 194 13.51 1.51 8.37
N THR A 195 12.38 0.78 8.44
CA THR A 195 11.13 1.34 8.98
C THR A 195 11.27 1.74 10.43
N ARG A 196 11.89 0.89 11.28
CA ARG A 196 12.15 1.25 12.68
C ARG A 196 13.08 2.45 12.83
N ALA A 197 14.12 2.54 11.99
CA ALA A 197 15.00 3.71 11.96
C ALA A 197 14.22 4.98 11.59
N ASN A 198 13.34 4.91 10.60
CA ASN A 198 12.45 6.00 10.21
C ASN A 198 11.50 6.41 11.33
N ILE A 199 10.86 5.44 12.01
CA ILE A 199 9.99 5.73 13.19
C ILE A 199 10.77 6.44 14.29
N GLN A 200 11.95 5.97 14.63
CA GLN A 200 12.78 6.59 15.68
C GLN A 200 13.12 8.03 15.33
N LYS A 201 13.55 8.29 14.11
CA LYS A 201 13.86 9.65 13.62
C LYS A 201 12.62 10.53 13.60
N PHE A 202 11.48 9.99 13.16
CA PHE A 202 10.20 10.67 13.08
C PHE A 202 9.69 11.11 14.46
N LEU A 203 9.75 10.26 15.47
CA LEU A 203 9.36 10.59 16.83
C LEU A 203 10.18 11.73 17.43
N GLN A 204 11.47 11.86 17.02
CA GLN A 204 12.36 12.94 17.46
C GLN A 204 12.22 14.23 16.62
N ASP A 205 11.57 14.14 15.46
CA ASP A 205 11.42 15.27 14.53
C ASP A 205 10.50 16.35 15.11
N LYS A 206 11.03 17.57 15.20
CA LYS A 206 10.31 18.73 15.79
C LYS A 206 9.57 19.54 14.77
N SER A 207 9.75 19.29 13.49
CA SER A 207 9.20 20.08 12.39
C SER A 207 8.28 19.28 11.49
N GLU A 208 7.09 19.78 11.25
CA GLU A 208 6.17 19.28 10.21
C GLU A 208 6.64 19.66 8.79
N ARG A 209 7.74 20.43 8.66
CA ARG A 209 8.27 20.86 7.36
C ARG A 209 9.29 19.86 6.85
N ILE A 210 9.30 19.69 5.53
CA ILE A 210 10.37 18.96 4.84
C ILE A 210 11.50 19.96 4.66
N ASP A 211 12.63 19.68 5.29
CA ASP A 211 13.85 20.47 5.06
C ASP A 211 14.32 20.16 3.64
N GLY A 212 14.40 21.22 2.82
CA GLY A 212 14.81 21.16 1.42
C GLY A 212 16.32 20.94 1.23
#